data_57f70a0f29639a9337fcb11d0b23cfdf
#
_entry.id   57f70a0f29639a9337fcb11d0b23cfdf
#
_cell.length_a   1.000
_cell.length_b   1.000
_cell.length_c   1.000
_cell.angle_alpha   90.00
_cell.angle_beta   90.00
_cell.angle_gamma   90.00
#
_symmetry.space_group_name_H-M   'P 1'
#
loop_
_entity.id
_entity.type
_entity.pdbx_description
1 polymer ?
#
loop_
_entity_poly.entity_id
_entity_poly.type
_entity_poly.pdbx_seq_one_letter_code
_entity_poly.pdbx_strand_id
1 'polypeptide(L)'
;MKILWLSGNPALYKRKSMIDGGWIGTLQAEIVKRGLDLAIAFPYPSDDSPSDGDGVHYFPLYVSKWEKRLNKLNKEKIDEHYIQLIKNVIEDYQPDVIHCWGSELCFGLIAQYTDIPVVMHIQGIINPIYDAYCPAGMSGYSILKSLNFNFRKFYNLYYGWHSWMPYQARREAEIFKNTHYFFGRTDWDRHVTKMLSPNAEYFFCSEALRPAIIKSEKWQYHAQKKKVLITSTTSSPVYKGADIILKTAKLLTENTNIEFEWNVYGVSEIRMQERFTGIKCKAVNVYCQGTINADQLADRLLHSDVYMHPSYIDNSPNSVCEAQYIGLPVVAQGVGGVPTLLKDGAGVLVPSNDAYQAAYFIQKIATNQAFAEQLSKKEIEISKDRHDVDVIIDSIMNVYHKIVKNGTK
;
A
#
# COMPACT_ATOMS: atom_id res chain seq x y z
N MET A 1 9.83 -27.56 -5.04
CA MET A 1 9.08 -26.56 -5.82
C MET A 1 9.90 -25.28 -5.85
N LYS A 2 10.25 -24.85 -7.04
CA LYS A 2 10.99 -23.61 -7.28
C LYS A 2 10.03 -22.45 -7.50
N ILE A 3 10.17 -21.39 -6.71
CA ILE A 3 9.27 -20.25 -6.69
C ILE A 3 10.00 -19.04 -7.24
N LEU A 4 9.47 -18.38 -8.26
CA LEU A 4 9.98 -17.11 -8.74
C LEU A 4 9.05 -15.96 -8.34
N TRP A 5 9.56 -15.03 -7.54
CA TRP A 5 8.86 -13.78 -7.25
C TRP A 5 9.31 -12.68 -8.21
N LEU A 6 8.34 -12.00 -8.82
CA LEU A 6 8.54 -10.77 -9.58
C LEU A 6 8.03 -9.59 -8.75
N SER A 7 8.94 -8.78 -8.22
CA SER A 7 8.61 -7.72 -7.27
C SER A 7 9.17 -6.36 -7.70
N GLY A 8 8.42 -5.30 -7.48
CA GLY A 8 8.91 -3.92 -7.64
C GLY A 8 9.91 -3.50 -6.55
N ASN A 9 9.98 -4.26 -5.45
CA ASN A 9 10.87 -4.04 -4.33
C ASN A 9 11.91 -5.18 -4.26
N PRO A 10 13.21 -4.86 -4.03
CA PRO A 10 14.26 -5.87 -3.94
C PRO A 10 14.19 -6.75 -2.67
N ALA A 11 13.11 -6.67 -1.89
CA ALA A 11 12.94 -7.39 -0.63
C ALA A 11 14.16 -7.21 0.29
N LEU A 12 14.88 -8.26 0.66
CA LEU A 12 16.07 -8.17 1.53
C LEU A 12 17.41 -8.07 0.78
N TYR A 13 17.41 -7.96 -0.56
CA TYR A 13 18.63 -7.87 -1.35
C TYR A 13 19.56 -6.74 -0.89
N LYS A 14 20.82 -7.06 -0.58
CA LYS A 14 21.86 -6.12 -0.11
C LYS A 14 21.45 -5.26 1.10
N ARG A 15 20.46 -5.69 1.90
CA ARG A 15 20.03 -4.97 3.10
C ARG A 15 20.71 -5.50 4.35
N LYS A 16 21.06 -4.59 5.25
CA LYS A 16 21.71 -4.92 6.53
C LYS A 16 20.75 -5.35 7.64
N SER A 17 19.44 -5.13 7.46
CA SER A 17 18.43 -5.49 8.46
C SER A 17 17.08 -5.81 7.81
N MET A 18 16.29 -6.67 8.45
CA MET A 18 14.92 -7.02 8.04
C MET A 18 13.94 -5.83 8.13
N ILE A 19 14.31 -4.74 8.78
CA ILE A 19 13.45 -3.57 9.03
C ILE A 19 13.04 -2.88 7.73
N ASP A 20 13.88 -2.93 6.68
CA ASP A 20 13.68 -2.17 5.45
C ASP A 20 12.97 -2.92 4.31
N GLY A 21 12.73 -4.24 4.45
CA GLY A 21 12.15 -5.09 3.41
C GLY A 21 10.63 -4.92 3.23
N GLY A 22 9.97 -4.22 4.15
CA GLY A 22 8.51 -4.18 4.19
C GLY A 22 7.93 -5.58 4.44
N TRP A 23 6.65 -5.75 4.15
CA TRP A 23 5.96 -7.04 4.34
C TRP A 23 6.44 -8.15 3.38
N ILE A 24 6.94 -7.83 2.17
CA ILE A 24 7.57 -8.80 1.25
C ILE A 24 8.84 -9.38 1.88
N GLY A 25 9.64 -8.54 2.56
CA GLY A 25 10.82 -8.99 3.29
C GLY A 25 10.48 -9.92 4.46
N THR A 26 9.39 -9.67 5.16
CA THR A 26 8.88 -10.57 6.20
C THR A 26 8.51 -11.93 5.62
N LEU A 27 7.75 -11.96 4.51
CA LEU A 27 7.39 -13.21 3.84
C LEU A 27 8.60 -13.94 3.28
N GLN A 28 9.57 -13.24 2.69
CA GLN A 28 10.83 -13.84 2.23
C GLN A 28 11.53 -14.60 3.35
N ALA A 29 11.70 -13.95 4.51
CA ALA A 29 12.37 -14.56 5.65
C ALA A 29 11.66 -15.83 6.14
N GLU A 30 10.34 -15.84 6.15
CA GLU A 30 9.56 -17.00 6.59
C GLU A 30 9.57 -18.13 5.55
N ILE A 31 9.54 -17.84 4.24
CA ILE A 31 9.67 -18.86 3.19
C ILE A 31 11.04 -19.53 3.24
N VAL A 32 12.11 -18.76 3.43
CA VAL A 32 13.47 -19.29 3.58
C VAL A 32 13.58 -20.20 4.80
N LYS A 33 13.01 -19.82 5.96
CA LYS A 33 12.99 -20.68 7.17
C LYS A 33 12.31 -22.02 6.93
N ARG A 34 11.35 -22.09 6.02
CA ARG A 34 10.65 -23.33 5.65
C ARG A 34 11.42 -24.16 4.60
N GLY A 35 12.63 -23.74 4.22
CA GLY A 35 13.51 -24.47 3.29
C GLY A 35 12.99 -24.51 1.85
N LEU A 36 12.19 -23.53 1.42
CA LEU A 36 11.65 -23.44 0.07
C LEU A 36 12.65 -22.77 -0.86
N ASP A 37 12.73 -23.26 -2.09
CA ASP A 37 13.61 -22.75 -3.15
C ASP A 37 12.97 -21.48 -3.76
N LEU A 38 13.54 -20.32 -3.45
CA LEU A 38 13.01 -19.00 -3.81
C LEU A 38 13.98 -18.20 -4.65
N ALA A 39 13.52 -17.69 -5.78
CA ALA A 39 14.17 -16.64 -6.54
C ALA A 39 13.35 -15.35 -6.51
N ILE A 40 14.02 -14.20 -6.53
CA ILE A 40 13.37 -12.88 -6.59
C ILE A 40 14.01 -12.08 -7.73
N ALA A 41 13.19 -11.66 -8.70
CA ALA A 41 13.58 -10.73 -9.76
C ALA A 41 12.93 -9.37 -9.54
N PHE A 42 13.72 -8.29 -9.65
CA PHE A 42 13.30 -6.94 -9.31
C PHE A 42 14.06 -5.87 -10.10
N PRO A 43 13.46 -4.69 -10.38
CA PRO A 43 14.16 -3.59 -11.04
C PRO A 43 15.29 -3.07 -10.16
N TYR A 44 16.48 -2.94 -10.73
CA TYR A 44 17.63 -2.44 -9.99
C TYR A 44 18.34 -1.30 -10.75
N PRO A 45 18.95 -0.31 -10.05
CA PRO A 45 19.53 0.87 -10.69
C PRO A 45 20.89 0.65 -11.31
N SER A 46 21.56 -0.47 -11.04
CA SER A 46 22.84 -0.88 -11.60
C SER A 46 22.74 -2.26 -12.26
N ASP A 47 23.61 -2.51 -13.20
CA ASP A 47 23.73 -3.79 -13.93
C ASP A 47 24.51 -4.81 -13.09
N ASP A 48 23.85 -5.28 -12.04
CA ASP A 48 24.42 -6.28 -11.14
C ASP A 48 24.11 -7.69 -11.69
N SER A 49 25.10 -8.58 -11.61
CA SER A 49 24.90 -10.00 -11.94
C SER A 49 23.98 -10.67 -10.92
N PRO A 50 23.27 -11.76 -11.32
CA PRO A 50 22.55 -12.62 -10.40
C PRO A 50 23.44 -13.07 -9.24
N SER A 51 22.88 -13.22 -8.05
CA SER A 51 23.65 -13.60 -6.86
C SER A 51 22.79 -14.33 -5.84
N ASP A 52 23.43 -15.20 -5.07
CA ASP A 52 22.80 -15.90 -3.96
C ASP A 52 23.05 -15.16 -2.65
N GLY A 53 22.05 -15.12 -1.81
CA GLY A 53 22.15 -14.52 -0.47
C GLY A 53 20.98 -14.91 0.42
N ASP A 54 21.26 -15.19 1.69
CA ASP A 54 20.22 -15.51 2.68
C ASP A 54 19.24 -16.61 2.25
N GLY A 55 19.71 -17.62 1.48
CA GLY A 55 18.90 -18.74 0.97
C GLY A 55 17.96 -18.36 -0.19
N VAL A 56 18.24 -17.26 -0.89
CA VAL A 56 17.44 -16.76 -2.03
C VAL A 56 18.35 -16.49 -3.22
N HIS A 57 17.85 -16.80 -4.42
CA HIS A 57 18.46 -16.43 -5.69
C HIS A 57 17.94 -15.05 -6.13
N TYR A 58 18.82 -14.06 -6.25
CA TYR A 58 18.44 -12.70 -6.62
C TYR A 58 18.80 -12.39 -8.08
N PHE A 59 17.83 -11.87 -8.82
CA PHE A 59 17.94 -11.46 -10.21
C PHE A 59 17.64 -9.96 -10.37
N PRO A 60 18.65 -9.07 -10.24
CA PRO A 60 18.50 -7.65 -10.51
C PRO A 60 18.20 -7.39 -11.98
N LEU A 61 17.07 -6.78 -12.29
CA LEU A 61 16.64 -6.44 -13.65
C LEU A 61 17.05 -5.00 -13.97
N TYR A 62 18.08 -4.84 -14.79
CA TYR A 62 18.62 -3.55 -15.15
C TYR A 62 18.06 -3.04 -16.48
N VAL A 63 17.46 -1.85 -16.44
CA VAL A 63 17.13 -1.05 -17.61
C VAL A 63 17.76 0.32 -17.42
N SER A 64 18.64 0.75 -18.34
CA SER A 64 19.43 1.95 -18.19
C SER A 64 18.57 3.23 -18.09
N LYS A 65 19.07 4.23 -17.36
CA LYS A 65 18.40 5.56 -17.29
C LYS A 65 18.30 6.22 -18.65
N TRP A 66 19.28 5.98 -19.52
CA TRP A 66 19.30 6.49 -20.88
C TRP A 66 18.18 5.89 -21.72
N GLU A 67 18.02 4.58 -21.68
CA GLU A 67 16.95 3.87 -22.38
C GLU A 67 15.57 4.31 -21.90
N LYS A 68 15.35 4.40 -20.56
CA LYS A 68 14.12 4.93 -19.99
C LYS A 68 13.82 6.35 -20.46
N ARG A 69 14.86 7.18 -20.65
CA ARG A 69 14.72 8.55 -21.14
C ARG A 69 14.38 8.61 -22.62
N LEU A 70 15.05 7.80 -23.45
CA LEU A 70 14.78 7.70 -24.90
C LEU A 70 13.37 7.20 -25.17
N ASN A 71 12.92 6.21 -24.42
CA ASN A 71 11.61 5.58 -24.59
C ASN A 71 10.51 6.19 -23.72
N LYS A 72 10.69 7.43 -23.21
CA LYS A 72 9.66 8.10 -22.39
C LYS A 72 8.30 8.21 -23.09
N LEU A 73 8.28 8.33 -24.41
CA LEU A 73 7.06 8.41 -25.24
C LEU A 73 6.60 7.04 -25.75
N ASN A 74 7.49 6.05 -25.80
CA ASN A 74 7.19 4.67 -26.17
C ASN A 74 7.44 3.76 -24.97
N LYS A 75 6.47 3.73 -24.07
CA LYS A 75 6.57 3.04 -22.78
C LYS A 75 6.51 1.52 -22.95
N GLU A 76 5.89 1.05 -24.01
CA GLU A 76 5.78 -0.36 -24.41
C GLU A 76 7.17 -0.99 -24.56
N LYS A 77 8.13 -0.27 -25.16
CA LYS A 77 9.50 -0.76 -25.32
C LYS A 77 10.22 -1.05 -24.00
N ILE A 78 9.93 -0.28 -22.97
CA ILE A 78 10.48 -0.52 -21.64
C ILE A 78 9.87 -1.79 -21.03
N ASP A 79 8.57 -1.94 -21.18
CA ASP A 79 7.86 -3.14 -20.70
C ASP A 79 8.36 -4.40 -21.47
N GLU A 80 8.52 -4.33 -22.80
CA GLU A 80 9.09 -5.39 -23.63
C GLU A 80 10.50 -5.79 -23.17
N HIS A 81 11.35 -4.82 -22.84
CA HIS A 81 12.69 -5.10 -22.31
C HIS A 81 12.63 -5.82 -20.97
N TYR A 82 11.79 -5.35 -20.01
CA TYR A 82 11.62 -6.08 -18.74
C TYR A 82 11.07 -7.50 -18.95
N ILE A 83 10.14 -7.70 -19.87
CA ILE A 83 9.62 -9.03 -20.19
C ILE A 83 10.72 -9.92 -20.75
N GLN A 84 11.60 -9.40 -21.63
CA GLN A 84 12.73 -10.18 -22.13
C GLN A 84 13.72 -10.56 -21.00
N LEU A 85 14.01 -9.65 -20.08
CA LEU A 85 14.84 -9.95 -18.91
C LEU A 85 14.21 -11.04 -18.03
N ILE A 86 12.88 -10.98 -17.82
CA ILE A 86 12.15 -11.99 -17.04
C ILE A 86 12.18 -13.36 -17.76
N LYS A 87 12.06 -13.41 -19.09
CA LYS A 87 12.18 -14.65 -19.84
C LYS A 87 13.56 -15.30 -19.64
N ASN A 88 14.63 -14.51 -19.65
CA ASN A 88 15.98 -15.02 -19.39
C ASN A 88 16.07 -15.58 -17.94
N VAL A 89 15.47 -14.93 -16.96
CA VAL A 89 15.41 -15.45 -15.58
C VAL A 89 14.63 -16.77 -15.51
N ILE A 90 13.52 -16.89 -16.25
CA ILE A 90 12.73 -18.14 -16.30
C ILE A 90 13.56 -19.27 -16.93
N GLU A 91 14.28 -18.99 -18.00
CA GLU A 91 15.17 -19.98 -18.68
C GLU A 91 16.32 -20.44 -17.77
N ASP A 92 16.89 -19.52 -16.98
CA ASP A 92 18.01 -19.83 -16.07
C ASP A 92 17.52 -20.57 -14.80
N TYR A 93 16.50 -20.05 -14.14
CA TYR A 93 16.04 -20.59 -12.86
C TYR A 93 15.09 -21.78 -12.98
N GLN A 94 14.30 -21.87 -14.07
CA GLN A 94 13.29 -22.93 -14.31
C GLN A 94 12.29 -23.06 -13.16
N PRO A 95 11.48 -22.02 -12.86
CA PRO A 95 10.53 -22.05 -11.75
C PRO A 95 9.32 -22.95 -12.03
N ASP A 96 8.75 -23.54 -10.98
CA ASP A 96 7.48 -24.27 -11.04
C ASP A 96 6.27 -23.32 -10.99
N VAL A 97 6.44 -22.13 -10.40
CA VAL A 97 5.42 -21.10 -10.23
C VAL A 97 6.01 -19.70 -10.25
N ILE A 98 5.30 -18.76 -10.85
CA ILE A 98 5.67 -17.33 -10.88
C ILE A 98 4.65 -16.54 -10.07
N HIS A 99 5.12 -15.77 -9.10
CA HIS A 99 4.29 -14.89 -8.27
C HIS A 99 4.63 -13.42 -8.52
N CYS A 100 3.71 -12.68 -9.12
CA CYS A 100 3.84 -11.26 -9.41
C CYS A 100 3.27 -10.41 -8.27
N TRP A 101 4.09 -9.54 -7.68
CA TRP A 101 3.72 -8.63 -6.61
C TRP A 101 3.26 -7.28 -7.15
N GLY A 102 1.93 -7.12 -7.29
CA GLY A 102 1.29 -5.90 -7.79
C GLY A 102 1.19 -5.82 -9.31
N SER A 103 0.16 -5.12 -9.77
CA SER A 103 -0.12 -4.83 -11.18
C SER A 103 0.48 -3.51 -11.67
N GLU A 104 1.15 -2.78 -10.76
CA GLU A 104 1.72 -1.46 -11.02
C GLU A 104 2.91 -1.50 -12.00
N LEU A 105 3.58 -2.65 -12.11
CA LEU A 105 4.63 -2.92 -13.09
C LEU A 105 4.13 -3.84 -14.20
N CYS A 106 4.95 -3.98 -15.26
CA CYS A 106 4.63 -4.82 -16.40
C CYS A 106 4.77 -6.33 -16.14
N PHE A 107 5.19 -6.74 -14.96
CA PHE A 107 5.62 -8.12 -14.69
C PHE A 107 4.53 -9.16 -14.92
N GLY A 108 3.27 -8.83 -14.64
CA GLY A 108 2.14 -9.71 -14.90
C GLY A 108 1.88 -9.99 -16.38
N LEU A 109 2.44 -9.19 -17.31
CA LEU A 109 2.37 -9.49 -18.76
C LEU A 109 3.11 -10.77 -19.11
N ILE A 110 4.00 -11.28 -18.25
CA ILE A 110 4.69 -12.54 -18.47
C ILE A 110 3.75 -13.73 -18.65
N ALA A 111 2.54 -13.65 -18.08
CA ALA A 111 1.51 -14.67 -18.25
C ALA A 111 1.11 -14.95 -19.72
N GLN A 112 1.40 -14.01 -20.62
CA GLN A 112 1.18 -14.19 -22.07
C GLN A 112 2.31 -14.95 -22.78
N TYR A 113 3.43 -15.20 -22.10
CA TYR A 113 4.69 -15.67 -22.71
C TYR A 113 5.25 -16.94 -22.06
N THR A 114 4.51 -17.56 -21.16
CA THR A 114 4.93 -18.78 -20.47
C THR A 114 3.75 -19.67 -20.15
N ASP A 115 3.98 -20.99 -20.15
CA ASP A 115 3.01 -21.98 -19.69
C ASP A 115 3.13 -22.25 -18.18
N ILE A 116 4.13 -21.68 -17.53
CA ILE A 116 4.32 -21.79 -16.08
C ILE A 116 3.19 -21.02 -15.39
N PRO A 117 2.50 -21.60 -14.39
CA PRO A 117 1.44 -20.92 -13.67
C PRO A 117 1.88 -19.58 -13.08
N VAL A 118 1.17 -18.50 -13.43
CA VAL A 118 1.41 -17.15 -12.92
C VAL A 118 0.27 -16.78 -11.96
N VAL A 119 0.62 -16.36 -10.75
CA VAL A 119 -0.32 -15.78 -9.79
C VAL A 119 0.01 -14.31 -9.55
N MET A 120 -1.01 -13.45 -9.63
CA MET A 120 -0.90 -12.02 -9.35
C MET A 120 -1.35 -11.72 -7.92
N HIS A 121 -0.50 -11.11 -7.11
CA HIS A 121 -0.87 -10.66 -5.78
C HIS A 121 -1.18 -9.15 -5.81
N ILE A 122 -2.44 -8.81 -5.72
CA ILE A 122 -2.91 -7.43 -5.83
C ILE A 122 -2.39 -6.58 -4.66
N GLN A 123 -1.71 -5.49 -5.00
CA GLN A 123 -1.24 -4.46 -4.06
C GLN A 123 -2.20 -3.26 -4.10
N GLY A 124 -2.13 -2.47 -5.14
CA GLY A 124 -3.11 -1.50 -5.55
C GLY A 124 -3.76 -1.94 -6.86
N ILE A 125 -4.78 -1.22 -7.30
CA ILE A 125 -5.39 -1.41 -8.62
C ILE A 125 -5.39 -0.05 -9.31
N ILE A 126 -4.64 0.06 -10.39
CA ILE A 126 -4.37 1.34 -11.07
C ILE A 126 -5.64 1.94 -11.69
N ASN A 127 -6.51 1.10 -12.27
CA ASN A 127 -7.73 1.60 -12.92
C ASN A 127 -8.60 2.43 -11.95
N PRO A 128 -9.05 1.93 -10.80
CA PRO A 128 -9.78 2.74 -9.84
C PRO A 128 -8.96 3.88 -9.21
N ILE A 129 -7.64 3.70 -9.04
CA ILE A 129 -6.77 4.77 -8.54
C ILE A 129 -6.71 5.92 -9.55
N TYR A 130 -6.68 5.63 -10.84
CA TYR A 130 -6.69 6.64 -11.89
C TYR A 130 -7.97 7.46 -11.86
N ASP A 131 -9.13 6.80 -11.71
CA ASP A 131 -10.43 7.48 -11.63
C ASP A 131 -10.55 8.38 -10.38
N ALA A 132 -9.97 7.96 -9.25
CA ALA A 132 -10.00 8.69 -7.99
C ALA A 132 -8.75 9.58 -7.74
N TYR A 133 -7.91 9.80 -8.75
CA TYR A 133 -6.58 10.42 -8.59
C TYR A 133 -6.62 11.83 -8.02
N CYS A 134 -7.59 12.63 -8.46
CA CYS A 134 -7.77 14.00 -7.96
C CYS A 134 -9.00 14.11 -7.05
N PRO A 135 -8.86 14.76 -5.89
CA PRO A 135 -9.98 15.08 -5.02
C PRO A 135 -11.07 15.88 -5.72
N ALA A 136 -12.31 15.74 -5.26
CA ALA A 136 -13.42 16.55 -5.74
C ALA A 136 -13.13 18.05 -5.59
N GLY A 137 -13.40 18.81 -6.66
CA GLY A 137 -13.14 20.25 -6.73
C GLY A 137 -11.71 20.65 -7.13
N MET A 138 -10.81 19.69 -7.36
CA MET A 138 -9.45 19.95 -7.82
C MET A 138 -9.41 20.02 -9.36
N SER A 139 -9.36 21.24 -9.90
CA SER A 139 -9.21 21.51 -11.34
C SER A 139 -7.74 21.74 -11.72
N GLY A 140 -7.41 21.70 -13.03
CA GLY A 140 -6.07 22.00 -13.51
C GLY A 140 -5.58 23.39 -13.07
N TYR A 141 -6.46 24.39 -13.04
CA TYR A 141 -6.14 25.72 -12.52
C TYR A 141 -5.85 25.70 -11.02
N SER A 142 -6.66 25.03 -10.22
CA SER A 142 -6.44 24.92 -8.77
C SER A 142 -5.16 24.16 -8.43
N ILE A 143 -4.79 23.14 -9.23
CA ILE A 143 -3.51 22.45 -9.14
C ILE A 143 -2.34 23.42 -9.42
N LEU A 144 -2.40 24.15 -10.54
CA LEU A 144 -1.34 25.10 -10.92
C LEU A 144 -1.17 26.19 -9.85
N LYS A 145 -2.27 26.76 -9.37
CA LYS A 145 -2.28 27.73 -8.26
C LYS A 145 -1.66 27.13 -6.99
N SER A 146 -2.04 25.90 -6.63
CA SER A 146 -1.54 25.20 -5.44
C SER A 146 -0.04 24.87 -5.54
N LEU A 147 0.48 24.73 -6.75
CA LEU A 147 1.90 24.58 -7.03
C LEU A 147 2.65 25.93 -7.14
N ASN A 148 2.00 27.05 -6.79
CA ASN A 148 2.56 28.39 -6.89
C ASN A 148 3.03 28.73 -8.31
N PHE A 149 2.21 28.38 -9.32
CA PHE A 149 2.49 28.56 -10.74
C PHE A 149 3.83 27.92 -11.20
N ASN A 150 4.28 26.89 -10.51
CA ASN A 150 5.45 26.12 -10.93
C ASN A 150 5.06 25.18 -12.07
N PHE A 151 5.24 25.66 -13.32
CA PHE A 151 4.88 24.93 -14.53
C PHE A 151 5.60 23.58 -14.67
N ARG A 152 6.84 23.45 -14.19
CA ARG A 152 7.58 22.18 -14.23
C ARG A 152 6.94 21.13 -13.32
N LYS A 153 6.57 21.49 -12.09
CA LYS A 153 5.88 20.59 -11.16
C LYS A 153 4.48 20.28 -11.67
N PHE A 154 3.79 21.28 -12.22
CA PHE A 154 2.48 21.11 -12.85
C PHE A 154 2.54 20.12 -14.01
N TYR A 155 3.50 20.33 -14.95
CA TYR A 155 3.68 19.42 -16.07
C TYR A 155 3.96 17.99 -15.62
N ASN A 156 4.83 17.78 -14.63
CA ASN A 156 5.11 16.44 -14.11
C ASN A 156 3.88 15.76 -13.51
N LEU A 157 3.09 16.50 -12.74
CA LEU A 157 1.85 15.98 -12.16
C LEU A 157 0.80 15.70 -13.26
N TYR A 158 0.63 16.63 -14.16
CA TYR A 158 -0.32 16.53 -15.28
C TYR A 158 0.06 15.40 -16.24
N TYR A 159 1.34 15.26 -16.59
CA TYR A 159 1.84 14.14 -17.39
C TYR A 159 1.65 12.81 -16.67
N GLY A 160 1.92 12.74 -15.37
CA GLY A 160 1.65 11.57 -14.55
C GLY A 160 0.19 11.17 -14.64
N TRP A 161 -0.71 12.11 -14.41
CA TRP A 161 -2.16 11.85 -14.43
C TRP A 161 -2.71 11.54 -15.81
N HIS A 162 -2.36 12.33 -16.86
CA HIS A 162 -3.00 12.23 -18.18
C HIS A 162 -2.23 11.39 -19.21
N SER A 163 -1.03 10.95 -18.92
CA SER A 163 -0.24 10.14 -19.85
C SER A 163 0.29 8.85 -19.21
N TRP A 164 0.85 8.94 -18.00
CA TRP A 164 1.44 7.77 -17.37
C TRP A 164 0.37 6.84 -16.77
N MET A 165 -0.56 7.37 -16.00
CA MET A 165 -1.61 6.54 -15.38
C MET A 165 -2.56 5.88 -16.40
N PRO A 166 -3.05 6.55 -17.45
CA PRO A 166 -3.84 5.87 -18.49
C PRO A 166 -3.08 4.77 -19.20
N TYR A 167 -1.77 4.91 -19.38
CA TYR A 167 -0.93 3.85 -19.92
C TYR A 167 -0.88 2.66 -18.95
N GLN A 168 -0.61 2.90 -17.68
CA GLN A 168 -0.58 1.87 -16.66
C GLN A 168 -1.95 1.17 -16.51
N ALA A 169 -3.05 1.92 -16.57
CA ALA A 169 -4.40 1.39 -16.48
C ALA A 169 -4.71 0.43 -17.65
N ARG A 170 -4.34 0.79 -18.88
CA ARG A 170 -4.48 -0.10 -20.06
C ARG A 170 -3.62 -1.36 -19.90
N ARG A 171 -2.36 -1.21 -19.49
CA ARG A 171 -1.46 -2.34 -19.22
C ARG A 171 -2.01 -3.26 -18.13
N GLU A 172 -2.54 -2.70 -17.05
CA GLU A 172 -3.18 -3.46 -15.99
C GLU A 172 -4.38 -4.27 -16.50
N ALA A 173 -5.23 -3.68 -17.36
CA ALA A 173 -6.34 -4.40 -17.99
C ALA A 173 -5.84 -5.61 -18.81
N GLU A 174 -4.74 -5.47 -19.56
CA GLU A 174 -4.13 -6.59 -20.28
C GLU A 174 -3.54 -7.64 -19.33
N ILE A 175 -2.92 -7.24 -18.22
CA ILE A 175 -2.45 -8.17 -17.19
C ILE A 175 -3.62 -8.98 -16.62
N PHE A 176 -4.69 -8.31 -16.20
CA PHE A 176 -5.87 -8.98 -15.64
C PHE A 176 -6.52 -9.94 -16.63
N LYS A 177 -6.64 -9.56 -17.90
CA LYS A 177 -7.22 -10.39 -18.96
C LYS A 177 -6.46 -11.71 -19.17
N ASN A 178 -5.15 -11.70 -18.99
CA ASN A 178 -4.26 -12.83 -19.28
C ASN A 178 -3.82 -13.60 -18.02
N THR A 179 -4.22 -13.15 -16.83
CA THR A 179 -3.90 -13.82 -15.57
C THR A 179 -5.11 -14.61 -15.08
N HIS A 180 -4.90 -15.89 -14.70
CA HIS A 180 -5.97 -16.76 -14.23
C HIS A 180 -6.05 -16.85 -12.70
N TYR A 181 -4.97 -16.57 -11.99
CA TYR A 181 -4.89 -16.74 -10.54
C TYR A 181 -4.53 -15.43 -9.86
N PHE A 182 -5.31 -15.06 -8.85
CA PHE A 182 -5.11 -13.83 -8.11
C PHE A 182 -5.14 -14.07 -6.61
N PHE A 183 -4.16 -13.50 -5.91
CA PHE A 183 -4.26 -13.21 -4.50
C PHE A 183 -4.75 -11.78 -4.31
N GLY A 184 -5.64 -11.59 -3.34
CA GLY A 184 -6.06 -10.28 -2.90
C GLY A 184 -6.48 -10.27 -1.44
N ARG A 185 -6.84 -9.12 -0.91
CA ARG A 185 -6.92 -8.87 0.53
C ARG A 185 -8.27 -8.33 0.98
N THR A 186 -9.12 -7.94 0.04
CA THR A 186 -10.36 -7.22 0.33
C THR A 186 -11.51 -7.69 -0.58
N ASP A 187 -12.73 -7.46 -0.16
CA ASP A 187 -13.89 -7.71 -1.02
C ASP A 187 -13.88 -6.80 -2.25
N TRP A 188 -13.35 -5.58 -2.10
CA TRP A 188 -13.24 -4.64 -3.19
C TRP A 188 -12.30 -5.13 -4.30
N ASP A 189 -11.08 -5.53 -3.97
CA ASP A 189 -10.14 -6.03 -4.99
C ASP A 189 -10.63 -7.34 -5.62
N ARG A 190 -11.35 -8.18 -4.86
CA ARG A 190 -12.04 -9.36 -5.39
C ARG A 190 -13.10 -8.97 -6.43
N HIS A 191 -13.93 -7.96 -6.13
CA HIS A 191 -14.97 -7.51 -7.06
C HIS A 191 -14.36 -6.89 -8.33
N VAL A 192 -13.32 -6.04 -8.18
CA VAL A 192 -12.62 -5.47 -9.34
C VAL A 192 -11.95 -6.57 -10.17
N THR A 193 -11.32 -7.56 -9.53
CA THR A 193 -10.74 -8.71 -10.23
C THR A 193 -11.79 -9.44 -11.05
N LYS A 194 -12.95 -9.72 -10.48
CA LYS A 194 -14.03 -10.42 -11.18
C LYS A 194 -14.64 -9.61 -12.32
N MET A 195 -14.59 -8.28 -12.27
CA MET A 195 -15.00 -7.41 -13.37
C MET A 195 -13.98 -7.39 -14.52
N LEU A 196 -12.67 -7.37 -14.19
CA LEU A 196 -11.59 -7.28 -15.19
C LEU A 196 -11.18 -8.67 -15.73
N SER A 197 -11.35 -9.72 -14.93
CA SER A 197 -11.03 -11.12 -15.25
C SER A 197 -12.13 -12.06 -14.70
N PRO A 198 -13.29 -12.16 -15.35
CA PRO A 198 -14.46 -12.90 -14.82
C PRO A 198 -14.20 -14.37 -14.51
N ASN A 199 -13.33 -15.01 -15.30
CA ASN A 199 -13.01 -16.43 -15.19
C ASN A 199 -11.82 -16.73 -14.25
N ALA A 200 -11.18 -15.71 -13.70
CA ALA A 200 -10.03 -15.91 -12.80
C ALA A 200 -10.45 -16.57 -11.48
N GLU A 201 -9.58 -17.39 -10.93
CA GLU A 201 -9.67 -17.83 -9.55
C GLU A 201 -9.05 -16.78 -8.63
N TYR A 202 -9.80 -16.39 -7.61
CA TYR A 202 -9.35 -15.44 -6.60
C TYR A 202 -9.18 -16.14 -5.26
N PHE A 203 -8.05 -15.92 -4.62
CA PHE A 203 -7.70 -16.44 -3.31
C PHE A 203 -7.47 -15.27 -2.34
N PHE A 204 -8.13 -15.32 -1.20
CA PHE A 204 -7.87 -14.35 -0.14
C PHE A 204 -6.51 -14.64 0.50
N CYS A 205 -5.66 -13.62 0.61
CA CYS A 205 -4.35 -13.72 1.26
C CYS A 205 -3.98 -12.34 1.82
N SER A 206 -3.88 -12.23 3.11
CA SER A 206 -3.50 -10.99 3.79
C SER A 206 -2.00 -10.72 3.71
N GLU A 207 -1.57 -9.53 4.14
CA GLU A 207 -0.16 -9.19 4.27
C GLU A 207 0.42 -9.56 5.63
N ALA A 208 1.68 -10.01 5.65
CA ALA A 208 2.45 -10.17 6.87
C ALA A 208 2.91 -8.79 7.37
N LEU A 209 2.54 -8.41 8.58
CA LEU A 209 2.95 -7.14 9.16
C LEU A 209 4.44 -7.14 9.52
N ARG A 210 5.00 -5.94 9.60
CA ARG A 210 6.41 -5.75 9.98
C ARG A 210 6.67 -6.27 11.40
N PRO A 211 7.85 -6.89 11.67
CA PRO A 211 8.16 -7.46 12.98
C PRO A 211 8.05 -6.46 14.13
N ALA A 212 8.36 -5.19 13.93
CA ALA A 212 8.20 -4.14 14.93
C ALA A 212 6.75 -3.97 15.41
N ILE A 213 5.79 -4.10 14.50
CA ILE A 213 4.34 -4.03 14.80
C ILE A 213 3.88 -5.29 15.53
N ILE A 214 4.32 -6.47 15.06
CA ILE A 214 3.94 -7.76 15.68
C ILE A 214 4.44 -7.85 17.13
N LYS A 215 5.62 -7.30 17.42
CA LYS A 215 6.25 -7.31 18.75
C LYS A 215 5.80 -6.17 19.67
N SER A 216 5.05 -5.20 19.12
CA SER A 216 4.58 -4.05 19.90
C SER A 216 3.59 -4.49 20.97
N GLU A 217 3.60 -3.77 22.08
CA GLU A 217 2.53 -3.85 23.08
C GLU A 217 1.18 -3.45 22.46
N LYS A 218 0.10 -3.76 23.16
CA LYS A 218 -1.24 -3.36 22.74
C LYS A 218 -1.61 -2.00 23.34
N TRP A 219 -2.28 -1.21 22.53
CA TRP A 219 -2.75 0.12 22.92
C TRP A 219 -3.68 0.07 24.13
N GLN A 220 -3.58 1.08 24.97
CA GLN A 220 -4.45 1.29 26.13
C GLN A 220 -4.93 2.73 26.15
N TYR A 221 -6.16 2.94 26.64
CA TYR A 221 -6.70 4.28 26.78
C TYR A 221 -5.95 5.08 27.85
N HIS A 222 -5.61 6.31 27.53
CA HIS A 222 -4.84 7.18 28.43
C HIS A 222 -5.75 8.29 29.00
N ALA A 223 -6.39 8.04 30.13
CA ALA A 223 -7.41 8.91 30.75
C ALA A 223 -6.92 10.31 31.19
N GLN A 224 -5.61 10.51 31.43
CA GLN A 224 -5.07 11.74 32.03
C GLN A 224 -4.25 12.60 31.06
N LYS A 225 -4.40 12.43 29.74
CA LYS A 225 -3.69 13.26 28.76
C LYS A 225 -4.26 14.67 28.71
N LYS A 226 -3.37 15.68 28.78
CA LYS A 226 -3.74 17.08 28.52
C LYS A 226 -4.03 17.34 27.05
N LYS A 227 -3.48 16.53 26.14
CA LYS A 227 -3.54 16.73 24.71
C LYS A 227 -3.80 15.40 23.99
N VAL A 228 -4.73 15.39 23.05
CA VAL A 228 -5.04 14.25 22.19
C VAL A 228 -3.99 14.15 21.08
N LEU A 229 -3.37 12.99 20.92
CA LEU A 229 -2.41 12.71 19.87
C LEU A 229 -3.08 11.97 18.71
N ILE A 230 -3.18 12.64 17.56
CA ILE A 230 -3.74 12.05 16.34
C ILE A 230 -2.59 11.71 15.40
N THR A 231 -2.62 10.52 14.84
CA THR A 231 -1.60 10.08 13.87
C THR A 231 -2.23 9.74 12.54
N SER A 232 -1.54 10.14 11.47
CA SER A 232 -1.79 9.71 10.10
C SER A 232 -0.48 9.36 9.42
N THR A 233 -0.50 8.39 8.52
CA THR A 233 0.58 8.17 7.57
C THR A 233 0.08 8.47 6.16
N THR A 234 0.85 9.22 5.39
CA THR A 234 0.49 9.58 4.01
C THR A 234 1.74 9.66 3.13
N SER A 235 1.53 9.72 1.84
CA SER A 235 2.58 9.91 0.85
C SER A 235 2.23 11.05 -0.10
N SER A 236 3.11 11.38 -1.03
CA SER A 236 2.98 12.54 -1.91
C SER A 236 1.82 12.54 -2.92
N PRO A 237 1.26 11.41 -3.40
CA PRO A 237 0.15 11.46 -4.34
C PRO A 237 -1.08 12.15 -3.77
N VAL A 238 -1.79 12.90 -4.61
CA VAL A 238 -2.92 13.74 -4.20
C VAL A 238 -4.07 12.92 -3.62
N TYR A 239 -4.33 11.75 -4.20
CA TYR A 239 -5.39 10.84 -3.74
C TYR A 239 -5.17 10.28 -2.32
N LYS A 240 -3.99 10.49 -1.74
CA LYS A 240 -3.72 10.11 -0.33
C LYS A 240 -4.32 11.08 0.70
N GLY A 241 -5.03 12.11 0.27
CA GLY A 241 -6.01 12.84 1.08
C GLY A 241 -5.45 13.76 2.18
N ALA A 242 -4.22 14.26 2.06
CA ALA A 242 -3.67 15.17 3.07
C ALA A 242 -4.47 16.49 3.24
N ASP A 243 -5.30 16.86 2.26
CA ASP A 243 -6.24 17.98 2.38
C ASP A 243 -7.40 17.69 3.35
N ILE A 244 -7.81 16.41 3.46
CA ILE A 244 -8.81 15.97 4.43
C ILE A 244 -8.28 16.12 5.86
N ILE A 245 -7.00 15.82 6.09
CA ILE A 245 -6.35 16.07 7.40
C ILE A 245 -6.51 17.54 7.79
N LEU A 246 -6.18 18.47 6.87
CA LEU A 246 -6.27 19.90 7.14
C LEU A 246 -7.71 20.38 7.40
N LYS A 247 -8.67 19.91 6.59
CA LYS A 247 -10.09 20.24 6.75
C LYS A 247 -10.65 19.72 8.08
N THR A 248 -10.32 18.47 8.43
CA THR A 248 -10.74 17.85 9.69
C THR A 248 -10.12 18.55 10.90
N ALA A 249 -8.81 18.82 10.84
CA ALA A 249 -8.10 19.53 11.91
C ALA A 249 -8.65 20.95 12.14
N LYS A 250 -9.03 21.66 11.07
CA LYS A 250 -9.70 22.97 11.17
C LYS A 250 -11.02 22.86 11.93
N LEU A 251 -11.84 21.87 11.59
CA LEU A 251 -13.12 21.65 12.28
C LEU A 251 -12.94 21.33 13.76
N LEU A 252 -11.95 20.51 14.12
CA LEU A 252 -11.61 20.24 15.51
C LEU A 252 -11.18 21.51 16.25
N THR A 253 -10.34 22.35 15.63
CA THR A 253 -9.85 23.60 16.22
C THR A 253 -10.96 24.63 16.44
N GLU A 254 -11.89 24.75 15.48
CA GLU A 254 -12.92 25.80 15.49
C GLU A 254 -14.18 25.42 16.26
N ASN A 255 -14.49 24.10 16.39
CA ASN A 255 -15.81 23.65 16.88
C ASN A 255 -15.73 22.71 18.09
N THR A 256 -14.52 22.47 18.65
CA THR A 256 -14.37 21.63 19.84
C THR A 256 -13.45 22.27 20.87
N ASN A 257 -13.51 21.77 22.11
CA ASN A 257 -12.63 22.20 23.20
C ASN A 257 -11.47 21.20 23.44
N ILE A 258 -11.25 20.25 22.52
CA ILE A 258 -10.15 19.30 22.68
C ILE A 258 -8.81 19.96 22.30
N GLU A 259 -7.85 19.92 23.20
CA GLU A 259 -6.47 20.21 22.83
C GLU A 259 -5.89 19.00 22.09
N PHE A 260 -5.37 19.19 20.89
CA PHE A 260 -4.80 18.09 20.11
C PHE A 260 -3.51 18.45 19.38
N GLU A 261 -2.77 17.43 19.00
CA GLU A 261 -1.64 17.47 18.11
C GLU A 261 -1.79 16.38 17.05
N TRP A 262 -1.72 16.75 15.77
CA TRP A 262 -1.87 15.82 14.67
C TRP A 262 -0.53 15.62 13.96
N ASN A 263 0.07 14.44 14.15
CA ASN A 263 1.33 14.07 13.55
C ASN A 263 1.13 13.29 12.24
N VAL A 264 1.72 13.78 11.15
CA VAL A 264 1.63 13.20 9.80
C VAL A 264 2.98 12.65 9.40
N TYR A 265 3.09 11.33 9.29
CA TYR A 265 4.31 10.63 8.89
C TYR A 265 4.30 10.27 7.41
N GLY A 266 5.50 10.08 6.81
CA GLY A 266 5.71 9.74 5.40
C GLY A 266 5.94 10.95 4.50
N VAL A 267 5.62 12.16 4.96
CA VAL A 267 5.86 13.42 4.25
C VAL A 267 6.47 14.46 5.18
N SER A 268 7.39 15.26 4.65
CA SER A 268 8.00 16.39 5.39
C SER A 268 7.22 17.70 5.23
N GLU A 269 6.34 17.78 4.24
CA GLU A 269 5.50 18.95 3.97
C GLU A 269 4.30 18.60 3.10
N ILE A 270 3.20 19.35 3.26
CA ILE A 270 1.99 19.26 2.42
C ILE A 270 1.59 20.63 1.86
N ARG A 271 2.57 21.39 1.39
CA ARG A 271 2.38 22.79 0.93
C ARG A 271 1.35 22.93 -0.20
N MET A 272 1.24 21.93 -1.07
CA MET A 272 0.24 21.94 -2.14
C MET A 272 -1.17 21.89 -1.54
N GLN A 273 -1.40 21.02 -0.59
CA GLN A 273 -2.69 20.87 0.10
C GLN A 273 -3.02 22.08 0.98
N GLU A 274 -2.02 22.68 1.65
CA GLU A 274 -2.21 23.96 2.37
C GLU A 274 -2.70 25.08 1.44
N ARG A 275 -2.14 25.17 0.23
CA ARG A 275 -2.55 26.19 -0.74
C ARG A 275 -3.90 25.87 -1.37
N PHE A 276 -4.18 24.60 -1.60
CA PHE A 276 -5.46 24.15 -2.14
C PHE A 276 -6.59 24.44 -1.18
N THR A 277 -6.41 24.11 0.11
CA THR A 277 -7.43 24.31 1.14
C THR A 277 -7.46 25.72 1.73
N GLY A 278 -6.36 26.47 1.58
CA GLY A 278 -6.17 27.75 2.30
C GLY A 278 -5.85 27.60 3.79
N ILE A 279 -5.68 26.36 4.27
CA ILE A 279 -5.46 26.05 5.68
C ILE A 279 -3.97 25.76 5.90
N LYS A 280 -3.35 26.47 6.87
CA LYS A 280 -1.95 26.25 7.24
C LYS A 280 -1.85 25.17 8.32
N CYS A 281 -0.93 24.21 8.15
CA CYS A 281 -0.68 23.14 9.12
C CYS A 281 -0.58 23.66 10.56
N LYS A 282 0.30 24.65 10.79
CA LYS A 282 0.53 25.23 12.13
C LYS A 282 -0.71 25.90 12.74
N ALA A 283 -1.61 26.43 11.90
CA ALA A 283 -2.82 27.09 12.39
C ALA A 283 -3.87 26.11 12.94
N VAL A 284 -3.72 24.81 12.60
CA VAL A 284 -4.64 23.74 12.98
C VAL A 284 -3.94 22.57 13.66
N ASN A 285 -2.81 22.81 14.31
CA ASN A 285 -2.02 21.82 15.08
C ASN A 285 -1.60 20.56 14.30
N VAL A 286 -1.37 20.69 12.99
CA VAL A 286 -0.88 19.60 12.12
C VAL A 286 0.63 19.72 11.91
N TYR A 287 1.36 18.63 12.06
CA TYR A 287 2.83 18.59 11.98
C TYR A 287 3.28 17.45 11.05
N CYS A 288 3.96 17.78 9.96
CA CYS A 288 4.56 16.80 9.05
C CYS A 288 5.93 16.37 9.61
N GLN A 289 6.05 15.10 9.97
CA GLN A 289 7.21 14.55 10.70
C GLN A 289 8.24 13.88 9.77
N GLY A 290 7.98 13.83 8.45
CA GLY A 290 8.84 13.09 7.52
C GLY A 290 8.72 11.58 7.65
N THR A 291 9.70 10.88 7.09
CA THR A 291 9.75 9.41 7.10
C THR A 291 10.46 8.93 8.37
N ILE A 292 9.88 7.94 9.02
CA ILE A 292 10.43 7.25 10.20
C ILE A 292 10.53 5.74 9.91
N ASN A 293 11.36 5.04 10.68
CA ASN A 293 11.49 3.58 10.55
C ASN A 293 10.32 2.84 11.24
N ALA A 294 10.29 1.50 11.09
CA ALA A 294 9.19 0.69 11.58
C ALA A 294 9.05 0.71 13.12
N ASP A 295 10.19 0.67 13.85
CA ASP A 295 10.17 0.69 15.31
C ASP A 295 9.66 2.04 15.84
N GLN A 296 10.14 3.13 15.22
CA GLN A 296 9.65 4.47 15.54
C GLN A 296 8.15 4.61 15.26
N LEU A 297 7.67 4.05 14.12
CA LEU A 297 6.25 4.12 13.80
C LEU A 297 5.41 3.31 14.81
N ALA A 298 5.85 2.11 15.18
CA ALA A 298 5.18 1.30 16.20
C ALA A 298 5.05 2.06 17.53
N ASP A 299 6.13 2.70 17.98
CA ASP A 299 6.12 3.55 19.18
C ASP A 299 5.13 4.72 19.05
N ARG A 300 5.11 5.41 17.89
CA ARG A 300 4.19 6.54 17.68
C ARG A 300 2.73 6.11 17.63
N LEU A 301 2.44 4.97 17.01
CA LEU A 301 1.08 4.41 17.00
C LEU A 301 0.63 4.02 18.41
N LEU A 302 1.50 3.35 19.17
CA LEU A 302 1.20 2.93 20.55
C LEU A 302 0.86 4.10 21.48
N HIS A 303 1.52 5.24 21.30
CA HIS A 303 1.34 6.43 22.13
C HIS A 303 0.34 7.44 21.55
N SER A 304 -0.31 7.15 20.43
CA SER A 304 -1.39 7.98 19.87
C SER A 304 -2.75 7.63 20.49
N ASP A 305 -3.72 8.49 20.29
CA ASP A 305 -5.10 8.27 20.75
C ASP A 305 -6.04 7.86 19.62
N VAL A 306 -5.76 8.34 18.39
CA VAL A 306 -6.56 8.05 17.20
C VAL A 306 -5.64 7.95 15.99
N TYR A 307 -5.86 6.94 15.16
CA TYR A 307 -5.30 6.88 13.81
C TYR A 307 -6.35 7.30 12.78
N MET A 308 -6.01 8.27 11.90
CA MET A 308 -6.91 8.70 10.82
C MET A 308 -6.31 8.38 9.44
N HIS A 309 -7.05 7.60 8.61
CA HIS A 309 -6.68 7.28 7.24
C HIS A 309 -7.45 8.15 6.25
N PRO A 310 -6.79 9.11 5.55
CA PRO A 310 -7.46 10.15 4.78
C PRO A 310 -7.64 9.86 3.29
N SER A 311 -7.17 8.71 2.77
CA SER A 311 -7.10 8.43 1.33
C SER A 311 -8.46 8.47 0.64
N TYR A 312 -8.50 8.99 -0.59
CA TYR A 312 -9.67 8.96 -1.48
C TYR A 312 -9.86 7.61 -2.18
N ILE A 313 -8.82 6.82 -2.25
CA ILE A 313 -8.82 5.44 -2.73
C ILE A 313 -7.65 4.69 -2.12
N ASP A 314 -7.88 3.49 -1.64
CA ASP A 314 -6.84 2.56 -1.18
C ASP A 314 -7.39 1.14 -1.23
N ASN A 315 -6.52 0.12 -1.32
CA ASN A 315 -6.95 -1.26 -1.24
C ASN A 315 -6.90 -1.76 0.22
N SER A 316 -5.73 -2.18 0.65
CA SER A 316 -5.45 -2.63 2.01
C SER A 316 -4.26 -1.84 2.54
N PRO A 317 -4.47 -0.61 3.05
CA PRO A 317 -3.37 0.22 3.51
C PRO A 317 -2.72 -0.40 4.75
N ASN A 318 -1.43 -0.75 4.63
CA ASN A 318 -0.65 -1.35 5.72
C ASN A 318 -0.76 -0.54 7.02
N SER A 319 -0.81 0.78 6.91
CA SER A 319 -0.91 1.67 8.05
C SER A 319 -2.20 1.53 8.85
N VAL A 320 -3.33 1.20 8.19
CA VAL A 320 -4.58 0.85 8.87
C VAL A 320 -4.44 -0.51 9.56
N CYS A 321 -3.90 -1.49 8.85
CA CYS A 321 -3.66 -2.83 9.40
C CYS A 321 -2.72 -2.79 10.62
N GLU A 322 -1.67 -1.96 10.56
CA GLU A 322 -0.72 -1.76 11.66
C GLU A 322 -1.36 -1.07 12.87
N ALA A 323 -2.16 -0.02 12.64
CA ALA A 323 -2.90 0.64 13.72
C ALA A 323 -3.89 -0.32 14.38
N GLN A 324 -4.68 -1.09 13.60
CA GLN A 324 -5.60 -2.10 14.10
C GLN A 324 -4.88 -3.19 14.90
N TYR A 325 -3.71 -3.67 14.42
CA TYR A 325 -2.97 -4.71 15.11
C TYR A 325 -2.46 -4.27 16.47
N ILE A 326 -2.03 -3.02 16.59
CA ILE A 326 -1.67 -2.41 17.88
C ILE A 326 -2.92 -2.18 18.73
N GLY A 327 -4.09 -1.96 18.11
CA GLY A 327 -5.36 -1.63 18.76
C GLY A 327 -5.57 -0.13 18.93
N LEU A 328 -4.85 0.70 18.17
CA LEU A 328 -5.07 2.14 18.13
C LEU A 328 -6.37 2.45 17.36
N PRO A 329 -7.40 3.05 17.99
CA PRO A 329 -8.68 3.31 17.33
C PRO A 329 -8.55 4.01 15.97
N VAL A 330 -9.10 3.40 14.93
CA VAL A 330 -9.01 3.86 13.54
C VAL A 330 -10.27 4.60 13.12
N VAL A 331 -10.08 5.77 12.51
CA VAL A 331 -11.08 6.47 11.68
C VAL A 331 -10.58 6.49 10.25
N ALA A 332 -11.36 6.01 9.29
CA ALA A 332 -10.95 5.98 7.89
C ALA A 332 -12.09 6.29 6.93
N GLN A 333 -11.75 6.87 5.77
CA GLN A 333 -12.72 7.02 4.69
C GLN A 333 -13.12 5.66 4.13
N GLY A 334 -14.42 5.45 3.91
CA GLY A 334 -14.99 4.22 3.36
C GLY A 334 -14.77 4.13 1.85
N VAL A 335 -13.51 3.92 1.42
CA VAL A 335 -13.10 3.88 0.02
C VAL A 335 -12.35 2.59 -0.32
N GLY A 336 -12.48 2.12 -1.55
CA GLY A 336 -11.79 0.94 -2.02
C GLY A 336 -11.97 -0.27 -1.11
N GLY A 337 -10.88 -0.88 -0.69
CA GLY A 337 -10.88 -2.04 0.20
C GLY A 337 -10.95 -1.72 1.70
N VAL A 338 -10.83 -0.45 2.09
CA VAL A 338 -10.84 -0.03 3.51
C VAL A 338 -12.09 -0.53 4.27
N PRO A 339 -13.31 -0.55 3.69
CA PRO A 339 -14.49 -1.12 4.36
C PRO A 339 -14.33 -2.59 4.76
N THR A 340 -13.59 -3.39 4.00
CA THR A 340 -13.29 -4.79 4.37
C THR A 340 -12.44 -4.88 5.63
N LEU A 341 -11.52 -3.94 5.82
CA LEU A 341 -10.63 -3.91 6.98
C LEU A 341 -11.35 -3.50 8.27
N LEU A 342 -12.29 -2.56 8.15
CA LEU A 342 -13.00 -1.95 9.29
C LEU A 342 -14.39 -2.54 9.53
N LYS A 343 -14.75 -3.61 8.84
CA LYS A 343 -16.02 -4.30 9.07
C LYS A 343 -16.13 -4.84 10.49
N ASP A 344 -17.34 -5.16 10.91
CA ASP A 344 -17.66 -5.79 12.20
C ASP A 344 -17.19 -4.96 13.43
N GLY A 345 -17.05 -3.64 13.27
CA GLY A 345 -16.66 -2.73 14.34
C GLY A 345 -15.15 -2.62 14.57
N ALA A 346 -14.33 -3.10 13.65
CA ALA A 346 -12.86 -2.96 13.70
C ALA A 346 -12.39 -1.57 13.23
N GLY A 347 -13.04 -0.50 13.70
CA GLY A 347 -12.76 0.89 13.37
C GLY A 347 -14.03 1.65 12.94
N VAL A 348 -13.87 2.92 12.64
CA VAL A 348 -14.94 3.82 12.19
C VAL A 348 -14.76 4.16 10.73
N LEU A 349 -15.78 3.85 9.92
CA LEU A 349 -15.87 4.29 8.52
C LEU A 349 -16.64 5.62 8.43
N VAL A 350 -16.05 6.58 7.72
CA VAL A 350 -16.72 7.83 7.37
C VAL A 350 -16.85 7.94 5.85
N PRO A 351 -17.86 8.64 5.31
CA PRO A 351 -17.97 8.86 3.88
C PRO A 351 -16.72 9.52 3.30
N SER A 352 -16.44 9.23 2.03
CA SER A 352 -15.32 9.87 1.33
C SER A 352 -15.51 11.39 1.28
N ASN A 353 -14.44 12.15 1.54
CA ASN A 353 -14.44 13.62 1.54
C ASN A 353 -15.31 14.26 2.64
N ASP A 354 -15.65 13.54 3.70
CA ASP A 354 -16.44 14.04 4.83
C ASP A 354 -15.55 14.34 6.06
N ALA A 355 -15.00 15.54 6.09
CA ALA A 355 -14.20 16.04 7.21
C ALA A 355 -15.03 16.25 8.49
N TYR A 356 -16.36 16.48 8.38
CA TYR A 356 -17.24 16.69 9.54
C TYR A 356 -17.43 15.41 10.34
N GLN A 357 -17.75 14.31 9.67
CA GLN A 357 -17.87 13.02 10.35
C GLN A 357 -16.52 12.55 10.90
N ALA A 358 -15.42 12.77 10.15
CA ALA A 358 -14.09 12.46 10.65
C ALA A 358 -13.77 13.24 11.94
N ALA A 359 -14.04 14.55 11.99
CA ALA A 359 -13.86 15.37 13.19
C ALA A 359 -14.73 14.90 14.36
N TYR A 360 -15.99 14.59 14.09
CA TYR A 360 -16.92 14.09 15.11
C TYR A 360 -16.43 12.79 15.75
N PHE A 361 -16.01 11.81 14.94
CA PHE A 361 -15.57 10.52 15.48
C PHE A 361 -14.21 10.59 16.15
N ILE A 362 -13.29 11.43 15.66
CA ILE A 362 -12.03 11.72 16.36
C ILE A 362 -12.31 12.30 17.76
N GLN A 363 -13.18 13.31 17.84
CA GLN A 363 -13.61 13.88 19.13
C GLN A 363 -14.27 12.82 20.02
N LYS A 364 -15.17 12.00 19.48
CA LYS A 364 -15.87 10.96 20.23
C LYS A 364 -14.91 9.92 20.80
N ILE A 365 -13.92 9.46 20.03
CA ILE A 365 -12.89 8.53 20.50
C ILE A 365 -12.05 9.18 21.60
N ALA A 366 -11.66 10.44 21.41
CA ALA A 366 -10.81 11.16 22.36
C ALA A 366 -11.51 11.42 23.72
N THR A 367 -12.85 11.55 23.73
CA THR A 367 -13.63 11.95 24.92
C THR A 367 -14.48 10.82 25.52
N ASN A 368 -14.55 9.66 24.89
CA ASN A 368 -15.35 8.51 25.35
C ASN A 368 -14.50 7.26 25.44
N GLN A 369 -13.97 7.00 26.63
CA GLN A 369 -13.12 5.86 26.94
C GLN A 369 -13.77 4.52 26.54
N ALA A 370 -15.02 4.29 26.93
CA ALA A 370 -15.71 3.01 26.66
C ALA A 370 -15.81 2.75 25.14
N PHE A 371 -16.05 3.79 24.34
CA PHE A 371 -16.11 3.69 22.89
C PHE A 371 -14.73 3.41 22.29
N ALA A 372 -13.68 4.09 22.75
CA ALA A 372 -12.32 3.89 22.29
C ALA A 372 -11.81 2.46 22.61
N GLU A 373 -12.05 1.99 23.84
CA GLU A 373 -11.67 0.62 24.26
C GLU A 373 -12.45 -0.47 23.52
N GLN A 374 -13.72 -0.24 23.23
CA GLN A 374 -14.54 -1.15 22.41
C GLN A 374 -13.96 -1.30 20.99
N LEU A 375 -13.60 -0.20 20.34
CA LEU A 375 -12.94 -0.22 19.02
C LEU A 375 -11.62 -0.96 19.10
N SER A 376 -10.74 -0.57 20.02
CA SER A 376 -9.42 -1.19 20.21
C SER A 376 -9.50 -2.71 20.38
N LYS A 377 -10.39 -3.18 21.26
CA LYS A 377 -10.59 -4.62 21.50
C LYS A 377 -10.98 -5.35 20.21
N LYS A 378 -11.89 -4.77 19.42
CA LYS A 378 -12.38 -5.39 18.20
C LYS A 378 -11.34 -5.35 17.08
N GLU A 379 -10.57 -4.29 16.99
CA GLU A 379 -9.45 -4.14 16.06
C GLU A 379 -8.37 -5.18 16.32
N ILE A 380 -7.96 -5.39 17.58
CA ILE A 380 -6.98 -6.41 17.97
C ILE A 380 -7.49 -7.82 17.63
N GLU A 381 -8.74 -8.12 17.97
CA GLU A 381 -9.36 -9.43 17.71
C GLU A 381 -9.29 -9.78 16.21
N ILE A 382 -9.80 -8.91 15.35
CA ILE A 382 -9.89 -9.15 13.90
C ILE A 382 -8.52 -9.13 13.22
N SER A 383 -7.63 -8.19 13.61
CA SER A 383 -6.32 -8.04 12.98
C SER A 383 -5.35 -9.15 13.33
N LYS A 384 -5.43 -9.73 14.53
CA LYS A 384 -4.59 -10.85 14.96
C LYS A 384 -4.74 -12.05 14.02
N ASP A 385 -5.97 -12.46 13.76
CA ASP A 385 -6.26 -13.61 12.89
C ASP A 385 -5.91 -13.28 11.42
N ARG A 386 -6.17 -12.04 11.00
CA ARG A 386 -5.89 -11.57 9.63
C ARG A 386 -4.40 -11.61 9.29
N HIS A 387 -3.53 -11.29 10.25
CA HIS A 387 -2.10 -11.09 10.02
C HIS A 387 -1.24 -12.19 10.66
N ASP A 388 -1.82 -13.35 10.92
CA ASP A 388 -1.07 -14.53 11.33
C ASP A 388 -0.18 -15.01 10.16
N VAL A 389 1.12 -14.91 10.35
CA VAL A 389 2.11 -15.14 9.29
C VAL A 389 2.15 -16.61 8.84
N ASP A 390 1.91 -17.55 9.77
CA ASP A 390 1.89 -18.97 9.44
C ASP A 390 0.67 -19.30 8.58
N VAL A 391 -0.51 -18.78 8.93
CA VAL A 391 -1.74 -18.91 8.14
C VAL A 391 -1.56 -18.27 6.74
N ILE A 392 -0.92 -17.11 6.66
CA ILE A 392 -0.66 -16.44 5.37
C ILE A 392 0.22 -17.31 4.47
N ILE A 393 1.34 -17.84 5.00
CA ILE A 393 2.25 -18.64 4.20
C ILE A 393 1.62 -19.98 3.81
N ASP A 394 0.92 -20.64 4.73
CA ASP A 394 0.21 -21.88 4.42
C ASP A 394 -0.84 -21.67 3.32
N SER A 395 -1.56 -20.55 3.35
CA SER A 395 -2.48 -20.15 2.27
C SER A 395 -1.76 -19.98 0.93
N ILE A 396 -0.64 -19.27 0.91
CA ILE A 396 0.17 -19.09 -0.30
C ILE A 396 0.65 -20.44 -0.85
N MET A 397 1.19 -21.29 0.01
CA MET A 397 1.72 -22.60 -0.38
C MET A 397 0.64 -23.54 -0.90
N ASN A 398 -0.53 -23.56 -0.27
CA ASN A 398 -1.67 -24.35 -0.73
C ASN A 398 -2.12 -23.94 -2.14
N VAL A 399 -2.12 -22.64 -2.42
CA VAL A 399 -2.44 -22.13 -3.76
C VAL A 399 -1.35 -22.50 -4.76
N TYR A 400 -0.07 -22.36 -4.41
CA TYR A 400 1.02 -22.78 -5.31
C TYR A 400 0.92 -24.26 -5.68
N HIS A 401 0.72 -25.14 -4.70
CA HIS A 401 0.54 -26.57 -4.97
C HIS A 401 -0.69 -26.85 -5.85
N LYS A 402 -1.79 -26.13 -5.63
CA LYS A 402 -3.01 -26.27 -6.45
C LYS A 402 -2.75 -25.88 -7.90
N ILE A 403 -2.15 -24.69 -8.14
CA ILE A 403 -2.00 -24.16 -9.51
C ILE A 403 -0.92 -24.91 -10.30
N VAL A 404 0.17 -25.34 -9.68
CA VAL A 404 1.20 -26.19 -10.32
C VAL A 404 0.59 -27.52 -10.75
N LYS A 405 -0.21 -28.18 -9.87
CA LYS A 405 -0.87 -29.44 -10.22
C LYS A 405 -1.87 -29.29 -11.38
N ASN A 406 -2.51 -28.14 -11.50
CA ASN A 406 -3.47 -27.88 -12.59
C ASN A 406 -2.75 -27.58 -13.92
N GLY A 407 -1.55 -27.00 -13.90
CA GLY A 407 -0.72 -26.68 -15.07
C GLY A 407 -0.05 -27.90 -15.70
N THR A 408 0.00 -29.03 -14.99
CA THR A 408 0.56 -30.30 -15.49
C THR A 408 -0.47 -31.20 -16.19
N LYS A 409 -1.69 -30.72 -16.39
CA LYS A 409 -2.74 -31.38 -17.19
C LYS A 409 -2.94 -30.66 -18.52
#